data_120ab4e1161defd780f3841fc54a24cf
#
_entry.id   120ab4e1161defd780f3841fc54a24cf
#
_cell.length_a   1.000
_cell.length_b   1.000
_cell.length_c   1.000
_cell.angle_alpha   90.00
_cell.angle_beta   90.00
_cell.angle_gamma   90.00
#
_symmetry.space_group_name_H-M   'P 1'
#
loop_
_entity.id
_entity.type
_entity.pdbx_description
1 polymer ?
#
loop_
_entity_poly.entity_id
_entity_poly.type
_entity_poly.pdbx_seq_one_letter_code
_entity_poly.pdbx_strand_id
1 'polypeptide(L)'
;MFAKKELFEINAFLTWFFRCCGGVCVRGTKDEMAVISQTVEACKQGKTLLIFPEGTREKEGKLLPPKSGLFVIAAEAGVDVVPCRIFYDTPDGRMHLFCKVRVIYGEPMPAAQFAIEGRRDTKKLRANKQALLEAWEKMGA
;
A
#
# COMPACT_ATOMS: atom_id res chain seq x y z
N MET A 1 -6.62 3.69 -3.93
CA MET A 1 -5.55 4.49 -3.29
C MET A 1 -6.04 4.96 -1.93
N PHE A 2 -5.29 4.68 -0.85
CA PHE A 2 -5.63 5.15 0.49
C PHE A 2 -5.09 6.57 0.70
N ALA A 3 -5.93 7.50 1.13
CA ALA A 3 -5.55 8.89 1.34
C ALA A 3 -6.04 9.42 2.70
N LYS A 4 -5.36 10.42 3.24
CA LYS A 4 -5.71 11.09 4.50
C LYS A 4 -7.02 11.85 4.37
N LYS A 5 -7.84 11.88 5.43
CA LYS A 5 -9.10 12.63 5.51
C LYS A 5 -8.93 14.11 5.15
N GLU A 6 -7.84 14.72 5.59
CA GLU A 6 -7.53 16.12 5.33
C GLU A 6 -7.44 16.45 3.82
N LEU A 7 -7.02 15.47 2.98
CA LEU A 7 -6.96 15.64 1.52
C LEU A 7 -8.36 15.77 0.89
N PHE A 8 -9.37 15.17 1.53
CA PHE A 8 -10.77 15.23 1.07
C PHE A 8 -11.52 16.47 1.59
N GLU A 9 -10.96 17.17 2.58
CA GLU A 9 -11.59 18.36 3.19
C GLU A 9 -11.06 19.68 2.61
N ILE A 10 -9.96 19.68 1.84
CA ILE A 10 -9.31 20.89 1.35
C ILE A 10 -10.12 21.60 0.26
N ASN A 11 -10.73 20.85 -0.66
CA ASN A 11 -11.49 21.43 -1.78
C ASN A 11 -12.44 20.39 -2.39
N ALA A 12 -13.68 20.79 -2.69
CA ALA A 12 -14.69 19.93 -3.31
C ALA A 12 -14.24 19.34 -4.66
N PHE A 13 -13.46 20.09 -5.46
CA PHE A 13 -12.89 19.63 -6.72
C PHE A 13 -11.84 18.52 -6.50
N LEU A 14 -10.96 18.69 -5.51
CA LEU A 14 -9.94 17.70 -5.17
C LEU A 14 -10.58 16.41 -4.63
N THR A 15 -11.63 16.55 -3.84
CA THR A 15 -12.41 15.43 -3.32
C THR A 15 -13.06 14.64 -4.45
N TRP A 16 -13.69 15.33 -5.40
CA TRP A 16 -14.28 14.72 -6.58
C TRP A 16 -13.21 14.00 -7.42
N PHE A 17 -12.09 14.67 -7.70
CA PHE A 17 -10.97 14.10 -8.45
C PHE A 17 -10.42 12.82 -7.80
N PHE A 18 -10.13 12.83 -6.48
CA PHE A 18 -9.65 11.64 -5.78
C PHE A 18 -10.67 10.51 -5.76
N ARG A 19 -11.96 10.81 -5.67
CA ARG A 19 -13.02 9.79 -5.79
C ARG A 19 -13.08 9.19 -7.18
N CYS A 20 -12.98 9.99 -8.22
CA CYS A 20 -12.92 9.53 -9.61
C CYS A 20 -11.68 8.64 -9.85
N CYS A 21 -10.55 8.96 -9.22
CA CYS A 21 -9.32 8.15 -9.26
C CYS A 21 -9.38 6.90 -8.35
N GLY A 22 -10.53 6.58 -7.75
CA GLY A 22 -10.67 5.42 -6.88
C GLY A 22 -9.96 5.58 -5.52
N GLY A 23 -9.78 6.81 -5.05
CA GLY A 23 -9.21 7.10 -3.74
C GLY A 23 -10.15 6.66 -2.61
N VAL A 24 -9.66 5.85 -1.67
CA VAL A 24 -10.39 5.44 -0.47
C VAL A 24 -9.80 6.17 0.74
N CYS A 25 -10.64 6.88 1.49
CA CYS A 25 -10.24 7.55 2.72
C CYS A 25 -10.13 6.52 3.86
N VAL A 26 -8.93 6.33 4.40
CA VAL A 26 -8.66 5.30 5.44
C VAL A 26 -8.42 5.90 6.82
N ARG A 27 -8.06 7.18 6.91
CA ARG A 27 -7.67 7.79 8.20
C ARG A 27 -8.77 8.69 8.74
N GLY A 28 -9.22 8.39 9.96
CA GLY A 28 -10.21 9.21 10.67
C GLY A 28 -11.66 8.74 10.51
N THR A 29 -11.90 7.63 9.84
CA THR A 29 -13.19 6.93 9.95
C THR A 29 -13.20 6.14 11.26
N LYS A 30 -14.28 6.25 12.01
CA LYS A 30 -14.50 5.49 13.26
C LYS A 30 -14.55 3.97 13.03
N ASP A 31 -14.51 3.54 11.77
CA ASP A 31 -14.67 2.15 11.37
C ASP A 31 -13.60 1.73 10.34
N GLU A 32 -12.36 1.55 10.82
CA GLU A 32 -11.27 1.02 9.99
C GLU A 32 -11.59 -0.38 9.44
N MET A 33 -12.41 -1.14 10.13
CA MET A 33 -12.82 -2.47 9.72
C MET A 33 -13.75 -2.43 8.50
N ALA A 34 -14.68 -1.47 8.44
CA ALA A 34 -15.55 -1.29 7.28
C ALA A 34 -14.73 -0.95 6.01
N VAL A 35 -13.69 -0.12 6.16
CA VAL A 35 -12.80 0.21 5.05
C VAL A 35 -12.03 -1.01 4.55
N ILE A 36 -11.53 -1.85 5.46
CA ILE A 36 -10.86 -3.10 5.08
C ILE A 36 -11.83 -4.01 4.33
N SER A 37 -13.03 -4.22 4.85
CA SER A 37 -14.05 -5.08 4.22
C SER A 37 -14.46 -4.58 2.83
N GLN A 38 -14.67 -3.28 2.64
CA GLN A 38 -14.96 -2.69 1.33
C GLN A 38 -13.80 -2.87 0.35
N THR A 39 -12.56 -2.78 0.85
CA THR A 39 -11.37 -2.96 0.03
C THR A 39 -11.21 -4.42 -0.41
N VAL A 40 -11.43 -5.35 0.49
CA VAL A 40 -11.44 -6.80 0.20
C VAL A 40 -12.47 -7.12 -0.86
N GLU A 41 -13.69 -6.60 -0.73
CA GLU A 41 -14.75 -6.84 -1.70
C GLU A 41 -14.41 -6.25 -3.08
N ALA A 42 -13.83 -5.05 -3.12
CA ALA A 42 -13.37 -4.45 -4.37
C ALA A 42 -12.28 -5.31 -5.06
N CYS A 43 -11.34 -5.86 -4.30
CA CYS A 43 -10.32 -6.78 -4.84
C CYS A 43 -10.94 -8.08 -5.38
N LYS A 44 -11.91 -8.66 -4.67
CA LYS A 44 -12.66 -9.84 -5.14
C LYS A 44 -13.43 -9.59 -6.43
N GLN A 45 -13.87 -8.36 -6.67
CA GLN A 45 -14.50 -7.93 -7.92
C GLN A 45 -13.49 -7.65 -9.06
N GLY A 46 -12.21 -7.99 -8.87
CA GLY A 46 -11.16 -7.80 -9.87
C GLY A 46 -10.59 -6.39 -9.95
N LYS A 47 -10.86 -5.52 -8.97
CA LYS A 47 -10.26 -4.18 -8.93
C LYS A 47 -8.84 -4.25 -8.38
N THR A 48 -7.94 -3.47 -8.99
CA THR A 48 -6.57 -3.33 -8.51
C THR A 48 -6.50 -2.30 -7.39
N LEU A 49 -5.83 -2.67 -6.30
CA LEU A 49 -5.57 -1.79 -5.16
C LEU A 49 -4.12 -1.30 -5.17
N LEU A 50 -3.94 0.01 -5.17
CA LEU A 50 -2.64 0.62 -4.86
C LEU A 50 -2.61 1.03 -3.39
N ILE A 51 -1.64 0.52 -2.64
CA ILE A 51 -1.47 0.79 -1.22
C ILE A 51 -0.01 1.16 -0.90
N PHE A 52 0.18 2.13 -0.01
CA PHE A 52 1.47 2.47 0.59
C PHE A 52 1.51 1.89 2.01
N PRO A 53 2.06 0.68 2.19
CA PRO A 53 1.89 -0.06 3.44
C PRO A 53 2.73 0.50 4.60
N GLU A 54 3.66 1.39 4.35
CA GLU A 54 4.43 2.11 5.37
C GLU A 54 3.51 3.01 6.22
N GLY A 55 2.42 3.50 5.66
CA GLY A 55 1.38 4.30 6.33
C GLY A 55 1.82 5.71 6.70
N THR A 56 3.03 6.12 6.36
CA THR A 56 3.55 7.47 6.52
C THR A 56 4.52 7.79 5.37
N ARG A 57 4.76 9.07 5.13
CA ARG A 57 5.80 9.49 4.19
C ARG A 57 7.14 9.44 4.90
N GLU A 58 8.06 8.68 4.34
CA GLU A 58 9.45 8.71 4.73
C GLU A 58 10.14 9.87 4.00
N LYS A 59 10.99 10.64 4.72
CA LYS A 59 11.63 11.86 4.19
C LYS A 59 13.13 11.71 3.95
N GLU A 60 13.71 10.63 4.44
CA GLU A 60 15.17 10.40 4.39
C GLU A 60 15.58 9.36 3.32
N GLY A 61 14.60 8.84 2.56
CA GLY A 61 14.84 7.82 1.54
C GLY A 61 15.00 6.39 2.08
N LYS A 62 14.63 6.17 3.36
CA LYS A 62 14.69 4.86 4.00
C LYS A 62 13.41 4.06 3.76
N LEU A 63 13.54 2.74 3.65
CA LEU A 63 12.38 1.84 3.64
C LEU A 63 11.85 1.69 5.07
N LEU A 64 10.57 1.98 5.24
CA LEU A 64 9.89 1.72 6.50
C LEU A 64 9.22 0.34 6.49
N PRO A 65 9.15 -0.33 7.65
CA PRO A 65 8.51 -1.63 7.73
C PRO A 65 7.01 -1.54 7.38
N PRO A 66 6.51 -2.46 6.54
CA PRO A 66 5.12 -2.46 6.13
C PRO A 66 4.19 -2.80 7.29
N LYS A 67 3.03 -2.14 7.33
CA LYS A 67 1.95 -2.43 8.29
C LYS A 67 1.18 -3.69 7.88
N SER A 68 0.58 -4.34 8.87
CA SER A 68 -0.10 -5.64 8.70
C SER A 68 -1.36 -5.57 7.81
N GLY A 69 -2.00 -4.41 7.68
CA GLY A 69 -3.27 -4.27 6.97
C GLY A 69 -3.24 -4.74 5.51
N LEU A 70 -2.14 -4.51 4.80
CA LEU A 70 -1.95 -5.03 3.45
C LEU A 70 -2.11 -6.56 3.40
N PHE A 71 -1.45 -7.28 4.30
CA PHE A 71 -1.44 -8.74 4.29
C PHE A 71 -2.79 -9.34 4.70
N VAL A 72 -3.52 -8.65 5.57
CA VAL A 72 -4.90 -9.03 5.93
C VAL A 72 -5.81 -8.87 4.71
N ILE A 73 -5.70 -7.77 3.98
CA ILE A 73 -6.48 -7.54 2.76
C ILE A 73 -6.14 -8.60 1.70
N ALA A 74 -4.86 -8.84 1.44
CA ALA A 74 -4.42 -9.84 0.46
C ALA A 74 -4.91 -11.25 0.80
N ALA A 75 -4.82 -11.63 2.08
CA ALA A 75 -5.28 -12.93 2.58
C ALA A 75 -6.81 -13.09 2.46
N GLU A 76 -7.58 -12.09 2.90
CA GLU A 76 -9.05 -12.15 2.88
C GLU A 76 -9.62 -12.04 1.44
N ALA A 77 -8.94 -11.30 0.56
CA ALA A 77 -9.34 -11.16 -0.83
C ALA A 77 -8.85 -12.31 -1.73
N GLY A 78 -7.83 -13.05 -1.30
CA GLY A 78 -7.21 -14.11 -2.10
C GLY A 78 -6.52 -13.57 -3.35
N VAL A 79 -5.83 -12.42 -3.25
CA VAL A 79 -5.18 -11.73 -4.37
C VAL A 79 -3.68 -11.67 -4.20
N ASP A 80 -2.97 -11.69 -5.33
CA ASP A 80 -1.51 -11.54 -5.36
C ASP A 80 -1.09 -10.12 -4.98
N VAL A 81 0.09 -9.99 -4.42
CA VAL A 81 0.72 -8.72 -4.09
C VAL A 81 1.91 -8.49 -5.01
N VAL A 82 1.88 -7.40 -5.77
CA VAL A 82 3.01 -6.97 -6.60
C VAL A 82 3.80 -5.92 -5.85
N PRO A 83 5.02 -6.23 -5.36
CA PRO A 83 5.90 -5.24 -4.76
C PRO A 83 6.21 -4.15 -5.78
N CYS A 84 6.21 -2.90 -5.32
CA CYS A 84 6.53 -1.77 -6.17
C CYS A 84 7.40 -0.79 -5.39
N ARG A 85 8.41 -0.22 -6.05
CA ARG A 85 9.29 0.77 -5.46
C ARG A 85 9.42 2.00 -6.35
N ILE A 86 9.41 3.18 -5.73
CA ILE A 86 9.52 4.46 -6.40
C ILE A 86 10.90 5.03 -6.12
N PHE A 87 11.61 5.44 -7.17
CA PHE A 87 12.90 6.10 -7.09
C PHE A 87 12.81 7.49 -7.70
N TYR A 88 13.44 8.44 -7.06
CA TYR A 88 13.59 9.79 -7.56
C TYR A 88 15.01 9.98 -8.09
N ASP A 89 15.14 10.40 -9.35
CA ASP A 89 16.43 10.65 -9.99
C ASP A 89 16.96 12.02 -9.57
N THR A 90 17.40 12.08 -8.31
CA THR A 90 17.93 13.27 -7.64
C THR A 90 19.16 12.89 -6.82
N PRO A 91 20.11 13.79 -6.60
CA PRO A 91 21.37 13.48 -5.86
C PRO A 91 21.11 12.98 -4.43
N ASP A 92 20.04 13.40 -3.80
CA ASP A 92 19.65 13.02 -2.44
C ASP A 92 18.57 11.90 -2.40
N GLY A 93 18.15 11.38 -3.56
CA GLY A 93 17.13 10.34 -3.67
C GLY A 93 15.72 10.78 -3.23
N ARG A 94 15.50 12.09 -3.04
CA ARG A 94 14.23 12.64 -2.54
C ARG A 94 13.40 13.23 -3.66
N MET A 95 12.09 13.33 -3.42
CA MET A 95 11.17 13.97 -4.35
C MET A 95 11.41 15.48 -4.41
N HIS A 96 11.79 15.97 -5.59
CA HIS A 96 11.87 17.39 -5.92
C HIS A 96 10.90 17.74 -7.05
N LEU A 97 10.56 19.01 -7.18
CA LEU A 97 9.69 19.48 -8.24
C LEU A 97 10.35 19.23 -9.60
N PHE A 98 9.64 18.62 -10.54
CA PHE A 98 10.10 18.24 -11.88
C PHE A 98 11.24 17.20 -11.93
N CYS A 99 11.49 16.44 -10.84
CA CYS A 99 12.42 15.32 -10.90
C CYS A 99 11.85 14.16 -11.73
N LYS A 100 12.74 13.39 -12.35
CA LYS A 100 12.34 12.12 -12.96
C LYS A 100 11.97 11.12 -11.89
N VAL A 101 10.90 10.38 -12.14
CA VAL A 101 10.41 9.33 -11.25
C VAL A 101 10.51 8.00 -12.00
N ARG A 102 11.15 7.02 -11.37
CA ARG A 102 11.24 5.65 -11.86
C ARG A 102 10.47 4.75 -10.93
N VAL A 103 9.56 3.98 -11.48
CA VAL A 103 8.75 2.99 -10.75
C VAL A 103 9.20 1.61 -11.19
N ILE A 104 9.62 0.77 -10.25
CA ILE A 104 10.04 -0.60 -10.49
C ILE A 104 9.02 -1.53 -9.86
N TYR A 105 8.57 -2.52 -10.63
CA TYR A 105 7.70 -3.59 -10.15
C TYR A 105 8.54 -4.84 -9.96
N GLY A 106 8.37 -5.50 -8.83
CA GLY A 106 9.00 -6.78 -8.53
C GLY A 106 8.13 -7.96 -8.95
N GLU A 107 8.63 -9.16 -8.69
CA GLU A 107 7.88 -10.39 -8.95
C GLU A 107 6.61 -10.44 -8.10
N PRO A 108 5.48 -10.87 -8.69
CA PRO A 108 4.24 -11.06 -7.94
C PRO A 108 4.41 -12.09 -6.82
N MET A 109 4.00 -11.74 -5.64
CA MET A 109 3.94 -12.61 -4.48
C MET A 109 2.55 -13.28 -4.46
N PRO A 110 2.47 -14.61 -4.59
CA PRO A 110 1.17 -15.29 -4.77
C PRO A 110 0.29 -15.20 -3.52
N ALA A 111 -1.02 -15.13 -3.72
CA ALA A 111 -2.03 -15.06 -2.66
C ALA A 111 -1.87 -16.17 -1.61
N ALA A 112 -1.48 -17.37 -2.04
CA ALA A 112 -1.25 -18.52 -1.16
C ALA A 112 -0.18 -18.25 -0.08
N GLN A 113 0.81 -17.39 -0.36
CA GLN A 113 1.83 -16.98 0.61
C GLN A 113 1.22 -16.21 1.78
N PHE A 114 0.16 -15.44 1.54
CA PHE A 114 -0.48 -14.58 2.53
C PHE A 114 -1.62 -15.25 3.29
N ALA A 115 -2.00 -16.48 2.92
CA ALA A 115 -3.06 -17.20 3.63
C ALA A 115 -2.73 -17.28 5.13
N ILE A 116 -3.53 -16.64 5.96
CA ILE A 116 -3.40 -16.59 7.42
C ILE A 116 -4.57 -17.32 8.06
N GLU A 117 -4.27 -18.19 9.02
CA GLU A 117 -5.29 -18.83 9.86
C GLU A 117 -5.75 -17.87 10.95
N GLY A 118 -6.60 -16.91 10.52
CA GLY A 118 -7.13 -15.86 11.38
C GLY A 118 -6.25 -14.59 11.45
N ARG A 119 -6.89 -13.47 11.83
CA ARG A 119 -6.30 -12.11 11.87
C ARG A 119 -5.14 -11.94 12.86
N ARG A 120 -4.83 -12.94 13.68
CA ARG A 120 -3.84 -12.89 14.78
C ARG A 120 -2.62 -13.77 14.58
N ASP A 121 -2.41 -14.35 13.40
CA ASP A 121 -1.19 -15.12 13.12
C ASP A 121 0.04 -14.20 13.02
N THR A 122 0.57 -13.85 14.19
CA THR A 122 1.69 -12.92 14.34
C THR A 122 2.98 -13.43 13.68
N LYS A 123 3.22 -14.75 13.67
CA LYS A 123 4.40 -15.33 13.04
C LYS A 123 4.34 -15.16 11.53
N LYS A 124 3.21 -15.50 10.93
CA LYS A 124 3.03 -15.40 9.48
C LYS A 124 3.00 -13.96 9.01
N LEU A 125 2.37 -13.05 9.77
CA LEU A 125 2.42 -11.62 9.49
C LEU A 125 3.85 -11.05 9.53
N ARG A 126 4.70 -11.51 10.45
CA ARG A 126 6.13 -11.13 10.48
C ARG A 126 6.88 -11.68 9.27
N ALA A 127 6.68 -12.94 8.91
CA ALA A 127 7.29 -13.53 7.72
C ALA A 127 6.89 -12.79 6.45
N ASN A 128 5.62 -12.45 6.28
CA ASN A 128 5.12 -11.70 5.14
C ASN A 128 5.72 -10.28 5.06
N LYS A 129 5.85 -9.60 6.21
CA LYS A 129 6.54 -8.29 6.29
C LYS A 129 7.98 -8.39 5.86
N GLN A 130 8.69 -9.40 6.34
CA GLN A 130 10.09 -9.61 6.01
C GLN A 130 10.25 -9.92 4.52
N ALA A 131 9.43 -10.80 3.97
CA ALA A 131 9.45 -11.14 2.54
C ALA A 131 9.22 -9.91 1.64
N LEU A 132 8.31 -9.02 2.02
CA LEU A 132 8.07 -7.78 1.27
C LEU A 132 9.26 -6.81 1.38
N LEU A 133 9.88 -6.68 2.55
CA LEU A 133 11.08 -5.87 2.73
C LEU A 133 12.23 -6.38 1.87
N GLU A 134 12.49 -7.68 1.88
CA GLU A 134 13.52 -8.32 1.06
C GLU A 134 13.27 -8.12 -0.45
N ALA A 135 12.00 -8.18 -0.88
CA ALA A 135 11.62 -7.88 -2.25
C ALA A 135 11.94 -6.43 -2.62
N TRP A 136 11.65 -5.48 -1.73
CA TRP A 136 11.97 -4.06 -1.95
C TRP A 136 13.48 -3.79 -1.95
N GLU A 137 14.24 -4.42 -1.06
CA GLU A 137 15.71 -4.28 -1.01
C GLU A 137 16.36 -4.77 -2.30
N LYS A 138 15.93 -5.92 -2.82
CA LYS A 138 16.40 -6.46 -4.11
C LYS A 138 16.14 -5.53 -5.29
N MET A 139 15.09 -4.72 -5.27
CA MET A 139 14.79 -3.74 -6.34
C MET A 139 15.71 -2.50 -6.28
N GLY A 140 16.37 -2.26 -5.17
CA GLY A 140 17.26 -1.11 -4.97
C GLY A 140 18.73 -1.41 -5.14
N ALA A 141 19.07 -2.65 -5.46
CA ALA A 141 20.44 -3.10 -5.70
C ALA A 141 20.88 -2.79 -7.13
#